data_001641eaa56a382c70f6bf149d610e3c
#
_entry.id   001641eaa56a382c70f6bf149d610e3c
#
_cell.length_a   1.000
_cell.length_b   1.000
_cell.length_c   1.000
_cell.angle_alpha   90.00
_cell.angle_beta   90.00
_cell.angle_gamma   90.00
#
_symmetry.space_group_name_H-M   'P 1'
#
loop_
_entity.id
_entity.type
_entity.pdbx_description
1 polymer ?
#
loop_
_entity_poly.entity_id
_entity_poly.type
_entity_poly.pdbx_seq_one_letter_code
_entity_poly.pdbx_strand_id
1 'polypeptide(L)'
;MTTSNYINNINWEMFSSNSAAIDLLQLNPDKINWEQLSANPAAIDLLQLNPDKINWSEVSANPAAIDLLELNPDKISWFYLSRNPNADALRLLELNPHKIVWSQLSANPGAISLLEQNPDKIVWWYLSQNPAAIHLLEQNLDKIVWWVLAINHKAIHLLEQNPHKIVWKWLSQNPAAIHLLEQNPHLIDPIHLSANPAAIHLLRI
;
A
#
# COMPACT_ATOMS: atom_id res chain seq x y z
N MET A 1 -37.62 -17.98 -5.71
CA MET A 1 -36.20 -18.36 -5.95
C MET A 1 -35.54 -18.37 -4.59
N THR A 2 -35.14 -19.51 -4.09
CA THR A 2 -34.70 -19.70 -2.71
C THR A 2 -33.28 -19.17 -2.52
N THR A 3 -33.00 -18.52 -1.40
CA THR A 3 -31.70 -18.00 -0.95
C THR A 3 -30.54 -19.03 -1.08
N SER A 4 -30.84 -20.30 -1.11
CA SER A 4 -29.89 -21.41 -1.27
C SER A 4 -29.09 -21.39 -2.60
N ASN A 5 -29.64 -20.84 -3.70
CA ASN A 5 -28.95 -20.80 -4.99
C ASN A 5 -27.85 -19.73 -5.08
N TYR A 6 -27.88 -18.72 -4.23
CA TYR A 6 -26.86 -17.66 -4.24
C TYR A 6 -25.59 -18.07 -3.47
N ILE A 7 -25.73 -18.85 -2.40
CA ILE A 7 -24.62 -19.29 -1.54
C ILE A 7 -23.62 -20.16 -2.34
N ASN A 8 -24.09 -20.97 -3.27
CA ASN A 8 -23.24 -21.85 -4.08
C ASN A 8 -22.36 -21.11 -5.10
N ASN A 9 -22.68 -19.83 -5.40
CA ASN A 9 -21.96 -19.00 -6.37
C ASN A 9 -21.14 -17.88 -5.71
N ILE A 10 -21.03 -17.88 -4.36
CA ILE A 10 -20.22 -16.90 -3.64
C ILE A 10 -18.74 -17.18 -3.89
N ASN A 11 -17.99 -16.14 -4.29
CA ASN A 11 -16.53 -16.16 -4.23
C ASN A 11 -16.10 -15.94 -2.77
N TRP A 12 -15.87 -17.03 -2.04
CA TRP A 12 -15.55 -17.01 -0.61
C TRP A 12 -14.21 -16.36 -0.29
N GLU A 13 -13.27 -16.34 -1.22
CA GLU A 13 -12.01 -15.59 -1.09
C GLU A 13 -12.28 -14.08 -1.01
N MET A 14 -12.98 -13.53 -2.01
CA MET A 14 -13.40 -12.11 -1.98
C MET A 14 -14.33 -11.81 -0.81
N PHE A 15 -15.18 -12.76 -0.44
CA PHE A 15 -16.12 -12.61 0.66
C PHE A 15 -15.41 -12.52 2.01
N SER A 16 -14.32 -13.28 2.20
CA SER A 16 -13.50 -13.25 3.42
C SER A 16 -12.78 -11.90 3.65
N SER A 17 -12.49 -11.16 2.57
CA SER A 17 -11.92 -9.80 2.67
C SER A 17 -12.97 -8.70 2.88
N ASN A 18 -14.27 -9.02 2.77
CA ASN A 18 -15.36 -8.05 2.91
C ASN A 18 -15.72 -7.83 4.38
N SER A 19 -15.47 -6.62 4.89
CA SER A 19 -15.75 -6.26 6.30
C SER A 19 -17.23 -6.36 6.70
N ALA A 20 -18.15 -6.29 5.74
CA ALA A 20 -19.59 -6.44 5.99
C ALA A 20 -20.05 -7.92 6.05
N ALA A 21 -19.15 -8.87 5.78
CA ALA A 21 -19.52 -10.28 5.64
C ALA A 21 -19.25 -11.13 6.90
N ILE A 22 -18.76 -10.55 7.99
CA ILE A 22 -18.28 -11.29 9.17
C ILE A 22 -19.34 -12.23 9.74
N ASP A 23 -20.58 -11.77 9.92
CA ASP A 23 -21.68 -12.58 10.47
C ASP A 23 -21.96 -13.82 9.60
N LEU A 24 -21.92 -13.66 8.27
CA LEU A 24 -22.15 -14.78 7.36
C LEU A 24 -20.95 -15.74 7.31
N LEU A 25 -19.73 -15.23 7.46
CA LEU A 25 -18.51 -16.06 7.57
C LEU A 25 -18.53 -16.90 8.85
N GLN A 26 -18.98 -16.35 9.98
CA GLN A 26 -19.16 -17.10 11.23
C GLN A 26 -20.14 -18.27 11.09
N LEU A 27 -21.17 -18.11 10.25
CA LEU A 27 -22.14 -19.19 9.99
C LEU A 27 -21.62 -20.23 8.97
N ASN A 28 -20.52 -19.96 8.28
CA ASN A 28 -19.93 -20.83 7.25
C ASN A 28 -18.42 -20.98 7.44
N PRO A 29 -17.94 -21.48 8.57
CA PRO A 29 -16.51 -21.51 8.93
C PRO A 29 -15.65 -22.37 8.00
N ASP A 30 -16.25 -23.37 7.34
CA ASP A 30 -15.60 -24.24 6.35
C ASP A 30 -15.33 -23.55 5.00
N LYS A 31 -15.93 -22.38 4.78
CA LYS A 31 -15.78 -21.57 3.57
C LYS A 31 -14.81 -20.40 3.72
N ILE A 32 -14.35 -20.12 4.94
CA ILE A 32 -13.49 -18.99 5.21
C ILE A 32 -12.12 -19.17 4.54
N ASN A 33 -11.71 -18.19 3.73
CA ASN A 33 -10.31 -18.02 3.37
C ASN A 33 -9.61 -17.24 4.50
N TRP A 34 -8.87 -17.96 5.34
CA TRP A 34 -8.23 -17.40 6.54
C TRP A 34 -7.10 -16.41 6.23
N GLU A 35 -6.45 -16.51 5.08
CA GLU A 35 -5.48 -15.53 4.62
C GLU A 35 -6.15 -14.18 4.37
N GLN A 36 -7.21 -14.16 3.56
CA GLN A 36 -7.99 -12.95 3.28
C GLN A 36 -8.68 -12.41 4.54
N LEU A 37 -9.17 -13.29 5.40
CA LEU A 37 -9.78 -12.90 6.67
C LEU A 37 -8.77 -12.23 7.60
N SER A 38 -7.52 -12.71 7.64
CA SER A 38 -6.45 -12.13 8.47
C SER A 38 -6.11 -10.67 8.08
N ALA A 39 -6.29 -10.32 6.81
CA ALA A 39 -6.14 -8.96 6.31
C ALA A 39 -7.37 -8.07 6.58
N ASN A 40 -8.53 -8.65 6.93
CA ASN A 40 -9.79 -7.92 7.11
C ASN A 40 -9.85 -7.21 8.47
N PRO A 41 -9.92 -5.86 8.53
CA PRO A 41 -9.92 -5.13 9.80
C PRO A 41 -11.12 -5.44 10.72
N ALA A 42 -12.24 -5.89 10.15
CA ALA A 42 -13.44 -6.23 10.93
C ALA A 42 -13.40 -7.65 11.52
N ALA A 43 -12.38 -8.47 11.22
CA ALA A 43 -12.36 -9.88 11.55
C ALA A 43 -11.60 -10.22 12.86
N ILE A 44 -11.12 -9.21 13.61
CA ILE A 44 -10.22 -9.44 14.75
C ILE A 44 -10.81 -10.40 15.77
N ASP A 45 -12.07 -10.23 16.16
CA ASP A 45 -12.74 -11.11 17.13
C ASP A 45 -12.84 -12.56 16.62
N LEU A 46 -13.13 -12.73 15.31
CA LEU A 46 -13.21 -14.06 14.70
C LEU A 46 -11.83 -14.74 14.61
N LEU A 47 -10.76 -13.97 14.37
CA LEU A 47 -9.39 -14.45 14.39
C LEU A 47 -8.96 -14.87 15.80
N GLN A 48 -9.30 -14.10 16.83
CA GLN A 48 -9.02 -14.44 18.23
C GLN A 48 -9.66 -15.75 18.68
N LEU A 49 -10.86 -16.06 18.14
CA LEU A 49 -11.55 -17.33 18.40
C LEU A 49 -10.92 -18.52 17.65
N ASN A 50 -10.06 -18.27 16.64
CA ASN A 50 -9.45 -19.29 15.78
C ASN A 50 -7.92 -19.05 15.61
N PRO A 51 -7.14 -19.07 16.70
CA PRO A 51 -5.74 -18.65 16.68
C PRO A 51 -4.83 -19.53 15.80
N ASP A 52 -5.20 -20.79 15.60
CA ASP A 52 -4.50 -21.75 14.74
C ASP A 52 -4.69 -21.48 13.22
N LYS A 53 -5.65 -20.64 12.88
CA LYS A 53 -5.98 -20.26 11.48
C LYS A 53 -5.38 -18.91 11.08
N ILE A 54 -4.81 -18.16 12.02
CA ILE A 54 -4.29 -16.81 11.75
C ILE A 54 -3.11 -16.85 10.80
N ASN A 55 -3.19 -16.06 9.70
CA ASN A 55 -2.02 -15.68 8.91
C ASN A 55 -1.36 -14.46 9.56
N TRP A 56 -0.30 -14.67 10.32
CA TRP A 56 0.39 -13.63 11.07
C TRP A 56 1.07 -12.57 10.21
N SER A 57 1.39 -12.88 8.95
CA SER A 57 1.89 -11.89 8.00
C SER A 57 0.82 -10.86 7.67
N GLU A 58 -0.36 -11.33 7.31
CA GLU A 58 -1.51 -10.46 6.99
C GLU A 58 -1.99 -9.68 8.21
N VAL A 59 -2.06 -10.32 9.38
CA VAL A 59 -2.39 -9.65 10.65
C VAL A 59 -1.38 -8.54 10.97
N SER A 60 -0.09 -8.76 10.72
CA SER A 60 0.93 -7.72 10.95
C SER A 60 0.76 -6.48 10.06
N ALA A 61 0.18 -6.64 8.85
CA ALA A 61 -0.17 -5.53 7.98
C ALA A 61 -1.54 -4.91 8.29
N ASN A 62 -2.38 -5.60 9.07
CA ASN A 62 -3.75 -5.18 9.37
C ASN A 62 -3.75 -4.05 10.43
N PRO A 63 -4.21 -2.83 10.10
CA PRO A 63 -4.16 -1.70 11.04
C PRO A 63 -5.06 -1.86 12.27
N ALA A 64 -6.05 -2.76 12.24
CA ALA A 64 -6.94 -3.02 13.38
C ALA A 64 -6.39 -4.10 14.34
N ALA A 65 -5.29 -4.77 14.00
CA ALA A 65 -4.83 -5.97 14.72
C ALA A 65 -3.71 -5.70 15.74
N ILE A 66 -3.41 -4.44 16.08
CA ILE A 66 -2.24 -4.12 16.91
C ILE A 66 -2.32 -4.77 18.30
N ASP A 67 -3.46 -4.71 18.96
CA ASP A 67 -3.66 -5.36 20.27
C ASP A 67 -3.42 -6.89 20.20
N LEU A 68 -3.84 -7.53 19.11
CA LEU A 68 -3.60 -8.95 18.89
C LEU A 68 -2.10 -9.25 18.69
N LEU A 69 -1.36 -8.37 18.04
CA LEU A 69 0.09 -8.48 17.87
C LEU A 69 0.84 -8.24 19.19
N GLU A 70 0.41 -7.28 20.00
CA GLU A 70 0.99 -7.03 21.34
C GLU A 70 0.86 -8.24 22.27
N LEU A 71 -0.25 -8.98 22.17
CA LEU A 71 -0.47 -10.23 22.89
C LEU A 71 0.36 -11.41 22.35
N ASN A 72 0.88 -11.31 21.11
CA ASN A 72 1.60 -12.38 20.42
C ASN A 72 2.90 -11.87 19.77
N PRO A 73 3.85 -11.32 20.53
CA PRO A 73 5.02 -10.64 20.00
C PRO A 73 5.97 -11.56 19.20
N ASP A 74 5.97 -12.85 19.50
CA ASP A 74 6.74 -13.87 18.77
C ASP A 74 6.17 -14.19 17.36
N LYS A 75 4.94 -13.80 17.10
CA LYS A 75 4.24 -13.98 15.81
C LYS A 75 4.34 -12.78 14.88
N ILE A 76 4.85 -11.65 15.35
CA ILE A 76 4.92 -10.42 14.55
C ILE A 76 5.83 -10.63 13.33
N SER A 77 5.28 -10.41 12.15
CA SER A 77 6.06 -10.25 10.91
C SER A 77 6.51 -8.79 10.79
N TRP A 78 7.74 -8.51 11.20
CA TRP A 78 8.31 -7.16 11.19
C TRP A 78 8.37 -6.52 9.80
N PHE A 79 8.48 -7.35 8.76
CA PHE A 79 8.39 -6.90 7.37
C PHE A 79 7.02 -6.26 7.07
N TYR A 80 5.96 -6.96 7.42
CA TYR A 80 4.59 -6.49 7.18
C TYR A 80 4.19 -5.38 8.17
N LEU A 81 4.63 -5.46 9.43
CA LEU A 81 4.41 -4.41 10.41
C LEU A 81 5.05 -3.08 9.99
N SER A 82 6.23 -3.10 9.35
CA SER A 82 6.89 -1.87 8.86
C SER A 82 6.09 -1.16 7.75
N ARG A 83 5.14 -1.84 7.11
CA ARG A 83 4.19 -1.25 6.14
C ARG A 83 2.87 -0.81 6.77
N ASN A 84 2.62 -1.19 8.00
CA ASN A 84 1.35 -0.88 8.67
C ASN A 84 1.29 0.62 9.01
N PRO A 85 0.30 1.39 8.50
CA PRO A 85 0.25 2.83 8.69
C PRO A 85 -0.33 3.26 10.05
N ASN A 86 -0.76 2.31 10.88
CA ASN A 86 -1.33 2.59 12.20
C ASN A 86 -0.25 3.18 13.14
N ALA A 87 -0.61 4.20 13.89
CA ALA A 87 0.30 4.88 14.83
C ALA A 87 0.86 3.94 15.92
N ASP A 88 0.05 2.99 16.42
CA ASP A 88 0.50 2.03 17.41
C ASP A 88 1.45 0.98 16.81
N ALA A 89 1.29 0.63 15.52
CA ALA A 89 2.28 -0.19 14.81
C ALA A 89 3.63 0.53 14.72
N LEU A 90 3.63 1.85 14.45
CA LEU A 90 4.86 2.65 14.44
C LEU A 90 5.50 2.71 15.83
N ARG A 91 4.69 2.86 16.89
CA ARG A 91 5.17 2.79 18.28
C ARG A 91 5.82 1.44 18.59
N LEU A 92 5.27 0.32 18.13
CA LEU A 92 5.89 -1.00 18.29
C LEU A 92 7.25 -1.09 17.56
N LEU A 93 7.37 -0.47 16.38
CA LEU A 93 8.63 -0.39 15.64
C LEU A 93 9.66 0.48 16.37
N GLU A 94 9.26 1.62 16.93
CA GLU A 94 10.13 2.49 17.73
C GLU A 94 10.68 1.79 18.98
N LEU A 95 9.87 0.95 19.62
CA LEU A 95 10.29 0.11 20.74
C LEU A 95 11.22 -1.04 20.32
N ASN A 96 11.26 -1.39 19.03
CA ASN A 96 12.06 -2.49 18.49
C ASN A 96 12.89 -2.05 17.26
N PRO A 97 13.78 -1.05 17.37
CA PRO A 97 14.42 -0.41 16.23
C PRO A 97 15.27 -1.37 15.37
N HIS A 98 15.80 -2.44 15.98
CA HIS A 98 16.57 -3.47 15.30
C HIS A 98 15.72 -4.41 14.43
N LYS A 99 14.40 -4.35 14.56
CA LYS A 99 13.43 -5.14 13.77
C LYS A 99 12.84 -4.36 12.60
N ILE A 100 13.07 -3.04 12.53
CA ILE A 100 12.53 -2.20 11.45
C ILE A 100 13.09 -2.65 10.10
N VAL A 101 12.17 -2.92 9.15
CA VAL A 101 12.53 -3.14 7.75
C VAL A 101 12.42 -1.79 7.02
N TRP A 102 13.53 -1.06 6.95
CA TRP A 102 13.60 0.31 6.47
C TRP A 102 13.10 0.52 5.04
N SER A 103 13.24 -0.48 4.17
CA SER A 103 12.66 -0.43 2.82
C SER A 103 11.14 -0.34 2.87
N GLN A 104 10.50 -1.15 3.72
CA GLN A 104 9.06 -1.15 3.89
C GLN A 104 8.58 0.12 4.61
N LEU A 105 9.34 0.56 5.62
CA LEU A 105 9.04 1.79 6.34
C LEU A 105 9.13 3.02 5.43
N SER A 106 10.11 3.07 4.51
CA SER A 106 10.23 4.18 3.54
C SER A 106 9.05 4.30 2.59
N ALA A 107 8.36 3.18 2.29
CA ALA A 107 7.13 3.17 1.51
C ALA A 107 5.88 3.49 2.35
N ASN A 108 5.97 3.49 3.68
CA ASN A 108 4.83 3.66 4.58
C ASN A 108 4.44 5.14 4.72
N PRO A 109 3.24 5.58 4.27
CA PRO A 109 2.83 6.98 4.39
C PRO A 109 2.71 7.49 5.84
N GLY A 110 2.44 6.61 6.79
CA GLY A 110 2.34 6.95 8.22
C GLY A 110 3.69 7.19 8.90
N ALA A 111 4.81 6.73 8.29
CA ALA A 111 6.10 6.65 8.96
C ALA A 111 7.02 7.87 8.74
N ILE A 112 6.51 8.98 8.18
CA ILE A 112 7.34 10.12 7.77
C ILE A 112 8.16 10.66 8.94
N SER A 113 7.55 10.89 10.12
CA SER A 113 8.27 11.40 11.29
C SER A 113 9.40 10.46 11.75
N LEU A 114 9.20 9.15 11.66
CA LEU A 114 10.23 8.18 12.02
C LEU A 114 11.38 8.17 11.00
N LEU A 115 11.08 8.38 9.73
CA LEU A 115 12.09 8.53 8.67
C LEU A 115 12.90 9.82 8.81
N GLU A 116 12.27 10.94 9.21
CA GLU A 116 12.94 12.20 9.50
C GLU A 116 13.94 12.08 10.65
N GLN A 117 13.62 11.28 11.66
CA GLN A 117 14.51 11.01 12.79
C GLN A 117 15.67 10.07 12.41
N ASN A 118 15.57 9.34 11.28
CA ASN A 118 16.54 8.33 10.83
C ASN A 118 16.93 8.51 9.36
N PRO A 119 17.47 9.67 8.95
CA PRO A 119 17.68 9.98 7.53
C PRO A 119 18.71 9.08 6.85
N ASP A 120 19.63 8.48 7.60
CA ASP A 120 20.62 7.52 7.12
C ASP A 120 20.03 6.12 6.79
N LYS A 121 18.81 5.84 7.28
CA LYS A 121 18.09 4.59 7.05
C LYS A 121 17.10 4.66 5.88
N ILE A 122 16.85 5.85 5.34
CA ILE A 122 15.90 6.03 4.24
C ILE A 122 16.34 5.27 3.00
N VAL A 123 15.44 4.43 2.48
CA VAL A 123 15.63 3.76 1.19
C VAL A 123 14.92 4.57 0.10
N TRP A 124 15.68 5.42 -0.56
CA TRP A 124 15.17 6.46 -1.49
C TRP A 124 14.34 5.94 -2.65
N TRP A 125 14.58 4.70 -3.10
CA TRP A 125 13.75 4.05 -4.10
C TRP A 125 12.29 3.92 -3.61
N TYR A 126 12.12 3.42 -2.38
CA TYR A 126 10.79 3.29 -1.77
C TYR A 126 10.19 4.63 -1.37
N LEU A 127 11.00 5.56 -0.90
CA LEU A 127 10.55 6.90 -0.53
C LEU A 127 10.03 7.69 -1.75
N SER A 128 10.67 7.54 -2.93
CA SER A 128 10.27 8.26 -4.14
C SER A 128 8.85 7.92 -4.62
N GLN A 129 8.33 6.74 -4.28
CA GLN A 129 6.93 6.38 -4.57
C GLN A 129 5.95 6.71 -3.43
N ASN A 130 6.46 7.11 -2.25
CA ASN A 130 5.62 7.41 -1.09
C ASN A 130 4.91 8.77 -1.27
N PRO A 131 3.57 8.82 -1.39
CA PRO A 131 2.87 10.08 -1.65
C PRO A 131 2.88 11.06 -0.46
N ALA A 132 3.21 10.59 0.74
CA ALA A 132 3.31 11.44 1.93
C ALA A 132 4.71 12.05 2.13
N ALA A 133 5.72 11.59 1.36
CA ALA A 133 7.12 11.96 1.55
C ALA A 133 7.57 13.17 0.72
N ILE A 134 6.66 13.94 0.13
CA ILE A 134 6.99 14.98 -0.85
C ILE A 134 7.99 16.00 -0.29
N HIS A 135 7.78 16.50 0.94
CA HIS A 135 8.69 17.48 1.54
C HIS A 135 10.10 16.92 1.80
N LEU A 136 10.23 15.62 2.13
CA LEU A 136 11.56 14.98 2.24
C LEU A 136 12.26 14.87 0.88
N LEU A 137 11.50 14.62 -0.18
CA LEU A 137 12.02 14.56 -1.55
C LEU A 137 12.46 15.95 -2.03
N GLU A 138 11.70 17.00 -1.72
CA GLU A 138 12.05 18.40 -2.02
C GLU A 138 13.36 18.81 -1.39
N GLN A 139 13.63 18.37 -0.18
CA GLN A 139 14.86 18.64 0.55
C GLN A 139 16.08 17.83 0.08
N ASN A 140 15.87 16.76 -0.73
CA ASN A 140 16.90 15.81 -1.10
C ASN A 140 16.80 15.42 -2.60
N LEU A 141 16.79 16.41 -3.48
CA LEU A 141 16.61 16.23 -4.92
C LEU A 141 17.68 15.30 -5.56
N ASP A 142 18.89 15.29 -4.99
CA ASP A 142 20.02 14.45 -5.43
C ASP A 142 19.79 12.95 -5.14
N LYS A 143 18.90 12.61 -4.22
CA LYS A 143 18.59 11.23 -3.81
C LYS A 143 17.32 10.67 -4.46
N ILE A 144 16.57 11.51 -5.17
CA ILE A 144 15.33 11.09 -5.84
C ILE A 144 15.63 10.06 -6.94
N VAL A 145 14.86 8.96 -6.91
CA VAL A 145 14.81 8.00 -8.01
C VAL A 145 13.73 8.45 -9.01
N TRP A 146 14.11 9.29 -9.97
CA TRP A 146 13.20 10.04 -10.85
C TRP A 146 12.23 9.19 -11.66
N TRP A 147 12.62 7.99 -12.10
CA TRP A 147 11.71 7.11 -12.82
C TRP A 147 10.63 6.52 -11.90
N VAL A 148 10.94 6.32 -10.61
CA VAL A 148 9.98 5.93 -9.57
C VAL A 148 9.09 7.12 -9.23
N LEU A 149 9.67 8.32 -9.10
CA LEU A 149 8.90 9.54 -8.82
C LEU A 149 7.87 9.83 -9.93
N ALA A 150 8.18 9.49 -11.19
CA ALA A 150 7.27 9.71 -12.32
C ALA A 150 5.90 9.02 -12.15
N ILE A 151 5.81 7.95 -11.38
CA ILE A 151 4.53 7.27 -11.07
C ILE A 151 3.86 7.79 -9.79
N ASN A 152 4.53 8.62 -9.00
CA ASN A 152 3.96 9.22 -7.78
C ASN A 152 3.04 10.38 -8.15
N HIS A 153 1.72 10.16 -8.01
CA HIS A 153 0.70 11.15 -8.40
C HIS A 153 0.71 12.45 -7.56
N LYS A 154 1.38 12.46 -6.41
CA LYS A 154 1.54 13.66 -5.57
C LYS A 154 2.79 14.49 -5.91
N ALA A 155 3.70 13.94 -6.74
CA ALA A 155 5.00 14.54 -7.01
C ALA A 155 5.08 15.30 -8.35
N ILE A 156 3.96 15.58 -9.02
CA ILE A 156 3.94 16.18 -10.37
C ILE A 156 4.65 17.53 -10.39
N HIS A 157 4.46 18.38 -9.38
CA HIS A 157 5.13 19.68 -9.30
C HIS A 157 6.68 19.57 -9.23
N LEU A 158 7.21 18.49 -8.60
CA LEU A 158 8.66 18.23 -8.61
C LEU A 158 9.18 17.91 -10.01
N LEU A 159 8.38 17.19 -10.81
CA LEU A 159 8.70 16.89 -12.20
C LEU A 159 8.64 18.15 -13.07
N GLU A 160 7.65 19.02 -12.85
CA GLU A 160 7.51 20.31 -13.52
C GLU A 160 8.70 21.26 -13.23
N GLN A 161 9.16 21.26 -11.98
CA GLN A 161 10.34 22.03 -11.58
C GLN A 161 11.66 21.44 -12.11
N ASN A 162 11.67 20.16 -12.50
CA ASN A 162 12.85 19.44 -12.97
C ASN A 162 12.59 18.72 -14.32
N PRO A 163 12.21 19.43 -15.39
CA PRO A 163 11.74 18.82 -16.63
C PRO A 163 12.76 17.90 -17.30
N HIS A 164 14.06 18.16 -17.11
CA HIS A 164 15.16 17.35 -17.62
C HIS A 164 15.32 15.99 -16.88
N LYS A 165 14.63 15.79 -15.76
CA LYS A 165 14.59 14.54 -14.98
C LYS A 165 13.36 13.69 -15.29
N ILE A 166 12.41 14.20 -16.09
CA ILE A 166 11.19 13.47 -16.41
C ILE A 166 11.52 12.21 -17.22
N VAL A 167 11.08 11.06 -16.72
CA VAL A 167 11.13 9.79 -17.44
C VAL A 167 9.75 9.52 -18.05
N TRP A 168 9.54 10.05 -19.26
CA TRP A 168 8.25 10.10 -19.97
C TRP A 168 7.56 8.74 -20.09
N LYS A 169 8.34 7.67 -20.26
CA LYS A 169 7.85 6.31 -20.28
C LYS A 169 7.00 6.01 -19.04
N TRP A 170 7.51 6.28 -17.85
CA TRP A 170 6.82 6.03 -16.60
C TRP A 170 5.78 7.10 -16.27
N LEU A 171 6.02 8.34 -16.70
CA LEU A 171 5.05 9.43 -16.54
C LEU A 171 3.76 9.15 -17.32
N SER A 172 3.85 8.48 -18.48
CA SER A 172 2.70 8.18 -19.34
C SER A 172 1.60 7.40 -18.62
N GLN A 173 1.92 6.56 -17.64
CA GLN A 173 0.94 5.83 -16.86
C GLN A 173 0.37 6.61 -15.65
N ASN A 174 0.92 7.81 -15.34
CA ASN A 174 0.50 8.58 -14.17
C ASN A 174 -0.76 9.42 -14.48
N PRO A 175 -1.92 9.13 -13.84
CA PRO A 175 -3.16 9.85 -14.12
C PRO A 175 -3.13 11.33 -13.73
N ALA A 176 -2.24 11.75 -12.83
CA ALA A 176 -2.10 13.13 -12.43
C ALA A 176 -1.25 13.97 -13.42
N ALA A 177 -0.60 13.32 -14.40
CA ALA A 177 0.32 13.98 -15.33
C ALA A 177 -0.31 14.33 -16.70
N ILE A 178 -1.63 14.25 -16.85
CA ILE A 178 -2.33 14.41 -18.15
C ILE A 178 -1.95 15.71 -18.83
N HIS A 179 -1.93 16.83 -18.13
CA HIS A 179 -1.59 18.14 -18.70
C HIS A 179 -0.15 18.19 -19.25
N LEU A 180 0.82 17.48 -18.61
CA LEU A 180 2.18 17.37 -19.12
C LEU A 180 2.24 16.52 -20.40
N LEU A 181 1.44 15.44 -20.47
CA LEU A 181 1.35 14.56 -21.62
C LEU A 181 0.71 15.29 -22.82
N GLU A 182 -0.35 16.06 -22.59
CA GLU A 182 -1.01 16.89 -23.61
C GLU A 182 -0.08 17.94 -24.20
N GLN A 183 0.77 18.55 -23.38
CA GLN A 183 1.78 19.53 -23.83
C GLN A 183 2.94 18.89 -24.58
N ASN A 184 3.18 17.58 -24.41
CA ASN A 184 4.34 16.87 -24.97
C ASN A 184 3.94 15.55 -25.65
N PRO A 185 3.04 15.57 -26.64
CA PRO A 185 2.47 14.35 -27.23
C PRO A 185 3.52 13.44 -27.89
N HIS A 186 4.62 14.01 -28.37
CA HIS A 186 5.72 13.30 -29.00
C HIS A 186 6.61 12.51 -28.02
N LEU A 187 6.46 12.73 -26.70
CA LEU A 187 7.21 12.06 -25.63
C LEU A 187 6.38 10.96 -24.94
N ILE A 188 5.11 10.82 -25.30
CA ILE A 188 4.20 9.81 -24.74
C ILE A 188 4.68 8.41 -25.12
N ASP A 189 4.76 7.51 -24.15
CA ASP A 189 4.92 6.08 -24.39
C ASP A 189 3.53 5.42 -24.49
N PRO A 190 3.12 4.90 -25.66
CA PRO A 190 1.77 4.37 -25.84
C PRO A 190 1.48 3.13 -25.01
N ILE A 191 2.51 2.31 -24.70
CA ILE A 191 2.34 1.09 -23.91
C ILE A 191 1.97 1.46 -22.46
N HIS A 192 2.73 2.40 -21.87
CA HIS A 192 2.47 2.86 -20.49
C HIS A 192 1.22 3.74 -20.40
N LEU A 193 0.92 4.51 -21.46
CA LEU A 193 -0.30 5.31 -21.53
C LEU A 193 -1.55 4.44 -21.48
N SER A 194 -1.51 3.23 -22.05
CA SER A 194 -2.67 2.30 -22.02
C SER A 194 -3.09 1.89 -20.62
N ALA A 195 -2.19 1.98 -19.63
CA ALA A 195 -2.47 1.73 -18.22
C ALA A 195 -3.00 2.99 -17.48
N ASN A 196 -3.06 4.15 -18.13
CA ASN A 196 -3.50 5.41 -17.54
C ASN A 196 -5.00 5.62 -17.73
N PRO A 197 -5.84 5.49 -16.69
CA PRO A 197 -7.30 5.57 -16.83
C PRO A 197 -7.80 6.97 -17.23
N ALA A 198 -7.00 8.02 -16.98
CA ALA A 198 -7.34 9.39 -17.33
C ALA A 198 -6.96 9.78 -18.77
N ALA A 199 -6.18 8.93 -19.46
CA ALA A 199 -5.57 9.26 -20.75
C ALA A 199 -6.30 8.66 -21.96
N ILE A 200 -7.52 8.13 -21.80
CA ILE A 200 -8.28 7.47 -22.90
C ILE A 200 -8.45 8.40 -24.12
N HIS A 201 -8.63 9.71 -23.89
CA HIS A 201 -8.78 10.69 -24.96
C HIS A 201 -7.49 10.90 -25.77
N LEU A 202 -6.30 10.65 -25.18
CA LEU A 202 -5.01 10.74 -25.86
C LEU A 202 -4.70 9.51 -26.74
N LEU A 203 -5.42 8.41 -26.56
CA LEU A 203 -5.32 7.19 -27.38
C LEU A 203 -6.21 7.24 -28.64
N ARG A 204 -7.09 8.24 -28.75
CA ARG A 204 -7.94 8.45 -29.93
C ARG A 204 -7.17 9.26 -30.96
N ILE A 205 -6.37 8.59 -31.75
CA ILE A 205 -5.74 9.10 -32.97
C ILE A 205 -6.53 8.61 -34.16
#